data_eccf5f9506b214a315ad2704a37858be
#
_entry.id   eccf5f9506b214a315ad2704a37858be
#
_cell.length_a   1.000
_cell.length_b   1.000
_cell.length_c   1.000
_cell.angle_alpha   90.00
_cell.angle_beta   90.00
_cell.angle_gamma   90.00
#
_symmetry.space_group_name_H-M   'P 1'
#
loop_
_entity.id
_entity.type
_entity.pdbx_description
1 polymer ?
#
loop_
_entity_poly.entity_id
_entity_poly.type
_entity_poly.pdbx_seq_one_letter_code
_entity_poly.pdbx_strand_id
1 'polypeptide(L)'
;MQRLSNAFLVALSIATPALAQRDIGTVEVTADNRTIPVRVAGATQELNLLAQQAFGSNGRYHVVASGFIYDIRFAPAGPNQVRVDVARGFGGGTVVSEVATGSTEREALLAAADIAVAKTNGLGLRGYFTSKLVFVGKRTGHSEIYTSDLFFGDVRQITHDRAIAMTPRWSPDGEKIIYTSFFRSGFPDIFEIDLGTYQRTTFVSFKGTNSGARFSPDGRQVAMVLSGEGDTEIYVSNAYGRGVSRRTHWDYTKASPCWSPDGSRIIFAAGNPAPQLYVISSSGGAPQRVTFNTSNFCAEPDWSRTSPNKVAFTMKVGGNYQIGVLDLSSRHGEQVSKAPFDGIEPSWLPDGRHLVYTALTSRSSRVCILDTETGKSTPISPLSFGSTLQANVWYR
;
A
#
# COMPACT_ATOMS: atom_id res chain seq x y z
N MET A 1 34.96 -20.26 1.45
CA MET A 1 34.22 -19.64 2.54
C MET A 1 33.36 -18.53 1.94
N GLN A 2 32.16 -18.87 1.57
CA GLN A 2 31.21 -17.93 0.98
C GLN A 2 30.49 -17.20 2.11
N ARG A 3 30.78 -15.91 2.27
CA ARG A 3 29.90 -15.00 3.02
C ARG A 3 28.67 -14.77 2.17
N LEU A 4 27.56 -15.39 2.52
CA LEU A 4 26.24 -15.04 2.01
C LEU A 4 25.97 -13.60 2.44
N SER A 5 25.97 -12.70 1.48
CA SER A 5 25.51 -11.32 1.63
C SER A 5 24.04 -11.36 2.02
N ASN A 6 23.73 -11.02 3.27
CA ASN A 6 22.37 -10.85 3.75
C ASN A 6 21.78 -9.60 3.08
N ALA A 7 21.29 -9.74 1.86
CA ALA A 7 20.28 -8.82 1.36
C ALA A 7 19.12 -8.85 2.38
N PHE A 8 18.55 -7.70 2.76
CA PHE A 8 17.40 -7.59 3.65
C PHE A 8 16.20 -8.36 3.08
N LEU A 9 16.29 -9.68 3.13
CA LEU A 9 15.16 -10.56 3.29
C LEU A 9 14.86 -10.49 4.79
N VAL A 10 13.81 -9.78 5.20
CA VAL A 10 13.19 -10.03 6.48
C VAL A 10 12.49 -11.38 6.37
N ALA A 11 13.29 -12.45 6.26
CA ALA A 11 12.87 -13.79 6.59
C ALA A 11 12.99 -13.88 8.12
N LEU A 12 11.95 -13.46 8.83
CA LEU A 12 11.82 -13.71 10.26
C LEU A 12 11.83 -15.23 10.48
N SER A 13 12.97 -15.77 10.92
CA SER A 13 13.03 -17.10 11.51
C SER A 13 12.36 -17.02 12.88
N ILE A 14 11.17 -17.59 13.01
CA ILE A 14 10.33 -17.56 14.20
C ILE A 14 10.66 -18.78 15.03
N ALA A 15 11.32 -18.57 16.17
CA ALA A 15 11.29 -19.51 17.30
C ALA A 15 10.04 -19.21 18.13
N THR A 16 9.14 -20.18 18.24
CA THR A 16 7.83 -20.04 18.87
C THR A 16 7.86 -20.31 20.38
N PRO A 17 7.26 -19.45 21.22
CA PRO A 17 6.47 -19.90 22.35
C PRO A 17 4.98 -19.87 22.02
N ALA A 18 4.25 -20.89 22.45
CA ALA A 18 2.80 -21.01 22.29
C ALA A 18 2.08 -19.96 23.14
N LEU A 19 1.65 -18.87 22.53
CA LEU A 19 0.72 -17.90 23.12
C LEU A 19 -0.53 -17.83 22.25
N ALA A 20 -1.69 -17.59 22.90
CA ALA A 20 -3.00 -17.57 22.29
C ALA A 20 -3.03 -16.71 21.02
N GLN A 21 -3.72 -17.21 20.00
CA GLN A 21 -3.94 -16.54 18.72
C GLN A 21 -4.64 -15.20 18.96
N ARG A 22 -3.90 -14.09 18.87
CA ARG A 22 -4.52 -12.77 18.81
C ARG A 22 -4.97 -12.56 17.37
N ASP A 23 -6.27 -12.39 17.17
CA ASP A 23 -6.83 -11.96 15.90
C ASP A 23 -6.32 -10.55 15.59
N ILE A 24 -5.99 -10.29 14.32
CA ILE A 24 -5.73 -8.94 13.82
C ILE A 24 -7.09 -8.29 13.62
N GLY A 25 -7.64 -7.75 14.70
CA GLY A 25 -8.89 -7.01 14.69
C GLY A 25 -8.70 -5.55 14.29
N THR A 26 -9.81 -4.82 14.20
CA THR A 26 -9.79 -3.35 14.04
C THR A 26 -9.19 -2.72 15.29
N VAL A 27 -8.19 -1.86 15.11
CA VAL A 27 -7.72 -0.98 16.19
C VAL A 27 -8.61 0.25 16.17
N GLU A 28 -9.55 0.32 17.11
CA GLU A 28 -10.40 1.49 17.30
C GLU A 28 -9.68 2.52 18.17
N VAL A 29 -9.67 3.76 17.68
CA VAL A 29 -9.35 4.92 18.51
C VAL A 29 -10.68 5.53 18.93
N THR A 30 -10.82 5.89 20.21
CA THR A 30 -12.00 6.55 20.76
C THR A 30 -12.44 7.69 19.86
N ALA A 31 -13.76 7.77 19.56
CA ALA A 31 -14.34 8.77 18.69
C ALA A 31 -13.85 10.18 19.09
N ASP A 32 -12.95 10.72 18.27
CA ASP A 32 -12.43 12.06 18.42
C ASP A 32 -13.36 13.02 17.68
N ASN A 33 -13.45 14.28 18.12
CA ASN A 33 -14.16 15.39 17.46
C ASN A 33 -13.71 15.61 15.99
N ARG A 34 -12.72 14.85 15.53
CA ARG A 34 -12.19 14.81 14.17
C ARG A 34 -12.97 13.88 13.21
N THR A 35 -13.89 13.05 13.72
CA THR A 35 -14.67 12.14 12.88
C THR A 35 -16.07 12.70 12.60
N ILE A 36 -16.63 12.33 11.44
CA ILE A 36 -17.96 12.73 11.00
C ILE A 36 -18.91 11.55 11.23
N PRO A 37 -19.92 11.68 12.12
CA PRO A 37 -20.93 10.64 12.26
C PRO A 37 -21.82 10.60 11.02
N VAL A 38 -21.96 9.43 10.41
CA VAL A 38 -22.74 9.19 9.19
C VAL A 38 -23.63 7.96 9.36
N ARG A 39 -24.83 8.02 8.81
CA ARG A 39 -25.63 6.82 8.54
C ARG A 39 -25.35 6.38 7.11
N VAL A 40 -25.06 5.07 6.92
CA VAL A 40 -24.77 4.49 5.62
C VAL A 40 -25.73 3.33 5.40
N ALA A 41 -26.44 3.32 4.27
CA ALA A 41 -27.39 2.29 3.93
C ALA A 41 -27.40 2.00 2.42
N GLY A 42 -27.48 0.72 2.07
CA GLY A 42 -27.71 0.24 0.71
C GLY A 42 -29.11 -0.37 0.55
N ALA A 43 -29.74 -0.20 -0.60
CA ALA A 43 -31.07 -0.73 -0.89
C ALA A 43 -31.09 -2.26 -0.98
N THR A 44 -29.97 -2.90 -1.30
CA THR A 44 -29.79 -4.36 -1.25
C THR A 44 -28.82 -4.74 -0.14
N GLN A 45 -28.87 -5.99 0.31
CA GLN A 45 -27.94 -6.49 1.33
C GLN A 45 -26.47 -6.35 0.91
N GLU A 46 -26.17 -6.63 -0.35
CA GLU A 46 -24.81 -6.57 -0.90
C GLU A 46 -24.28 -5.12 -0.91
N LEU A 47 -25.08 -4.19 -1.44
CA LEU A 47 -24.74 -2.75 -1.44
C LEU A 47 -24.56 -2.24 -0.02
N ASN A 48 -25.45 -2.66 0.92
CA ASN A 48 -25.38 -2.23 2.30
C ASN A 48 -24.10 -2.71 3.00
N LEU A 49 -23.76 -3.98 2.88
CA LEU A 49 -22.56 -4.54 3.52
C LEU A 49 -21.28 -3.90 3.00
N LEU A 50 -21.16 -3.75 1.68
CA LEU A 50 -19.97 -3.13 1.10
C LEU A 50 -19.86 -1.65 1.42
N ALA A 51 -20.95 -0.91 1.38
CA ALA A 51 -20.97 0.51 1.76
C ALA A 51 -20.57 0.72 3.23
N GLN A 52 -21.10 -0.10 4.15
CA GLN A 52 -20.73 -0.07 5.56
C GLN A 52 -19.27 -0.45 5.78
N GLN A 53 -18.74 -1.44 5.07
CA GLN A 53 -17.33 -1.80 5.10
C GLN A 53 -16.45 -0.64 4.62
N ALA A 54 -16.79 0.01 3.51
CA ALA A 54 -16.05 1.13 2.94
C ALA A 54 -15.98 2.32 3.92
N PHE A 55 -17.12 2.81 4.38
CA PHE A 55 -17.16 3.93 5.34
C PHE A 55 -16.62 3.54 6.71
N GLY A 56 -16.85 2.31 7.17
CA GLY A 56 -16.30 1.79 8.41
C GLY A 56 -14.76 1.70 8.42
N SER A 57 -14.13 1.52 7.26
CA SER A 57 -12.66 1.51 7.11
C SER A 57 -12.05 2.91 7.01
N ASN A 58 -12.85 3.92 6.67
CA ASN A 58 -12.39 5.29 6.53
C ASN A 58 -12.41 6.00 7.89
N GLY A 59 -11.23 6.35 8.42
CA GLY A 59 -11.10 6.95 9.75
C GLY A 59 -11.67 8.37 9.87
N ARG A 60 -12.03 9.03 8.77
CA ARG A 60 -12.71 10.31 8.79
C ARG A 60 -14.17 10.15 9.19
N TYR A 61 -14.75 8.95 9.04
CA TYR A 61 -16.16 8.70 9.32
C TYR A 61 -16.35 7.76 10.51
N HIS A 62 -17.45 8.01 11.24
CA HIS A 62 -18.00 7.13 12.25
C HIS A 62 -19.40 6.70 11.83
N VAL A 63 -19.58 5.43 11.48
CA VAL A 63 -20.87 4.89 11.04
C VAL A 63 -21.76 4.66 12.26
N VAL A 64 -22.92 5.33 12.29
CA VAL A 64 -23.86 5.30 13.42
C VAL A 64 -25.31 5.10 12.95
N ALA A 65 -26.15 4.55 13.82
CA ALA A 65 -27.58 4.38 13.52
C ALA A 65 -28.40 5.67 13.73
N SER A 66 -27.97 6.55 14.65
CA SER A 66 -28.65 7.80 15.00
C SER A 66 -27.64 8.89 15.34
N GLY A 67 -28.05 10.16 15.35
CA GLY A 67 -27.16 11.28 15.66
C GLY A 67 -26.16 11.60 14.55
N PHE A 68 -26.45 11.22 13.32
CA PHE A 68 -25.58 11.43 12.16
C PHE A 68 -25.68 12.84 11.59
N ILE A 69 -24.57 13.35 11.07
CA ILE A 69 -24.50 14.62 10.31
C ILE A 69 -24.97 14.40 8.87
N TYR A 70 -24.63 13.26 8.27
CA TYR A 70 -25.05 12.90 6.91
C TYR A 70 -25.73 11.54 6.89
N ASP A 71 -26.79 11.45 6.08
CA ASP A 71 -27.47 10.22 5.70
C ASP A 71 -27.07 9.88 4.26
N ILE A 72 -26.34 8.80 4.07
CA ILE A 72 -25.75 8.36 2.80
C ILE A 72 -26.46 7.08 2.38
N ARG A 73 -27.16 7.11 1.26
CA ARG A 73 -27.93 5.99 0.73
C ARG A 73 -27.49 5.59 -0.65
N PHE A 74 -27.42 4.31 -0.90
CA PHE A 74 -27.05 3.71 -2.19
C PHE A 74 -28.19 2.86 -2.72
N ALA A 75 -28.53 3.04 -4.01
CA ALA A 75 -29.56 2.29 -4.68
C ALA A 75 -29.14 1.92 -6.13
N PRO A 76 -29.52 0.77 -6.66
CA PRO A 76 -29.33 0.46 -8.08
C PRO A 76 -30.03 1.52 -8.95
N ALA A 77 -29.37 1.92 -10.04
CA ALA A 77 -29.90 2.92 -10.98
C ALA A 77 -29.95 2.41 -12.43
N GLY A 78 -29.46 1.20 -12.67
CA GLY A 78 -29.39 0.53 -13.96
C GLY A 78 -28.30 -0.55 -13.95
N PRO A 79 -28.04 -1.24 -15.07
CA PRO A 79 -26.96 -2.21 -15.17
C PRO A 79 -25.60 -1.55 -14.84
N ASN A 80 -24.89 -2.08 -13.84
CA ASN A 80 -23.61 -1.54 -13.35
C ASN A 80 -23.66 -0.06 -12.99
N GLN A 81 -24.81 0.43 -12.49
CA GLN A 81 -25.01 1.79 -12.06
C GLN A 81 -25.56 1.83 -10.64
N VAL A 82 -25.00 2.69 -9.81
CA VAL A 82 -25.45 2.92 -8.44
C VAL A 82 -25.64 4.42 -8.21
N ARG A 83 -26.83 4.78 -7.75
CA ARG A 83 -27.13 6.13 -7.29
C ARG A 83 -26.70 6.28 -5.84
N VAL A 84 -26.04 7.40 -5.53
CA VAL A 84 -25.79 7.87 -4.17
C VAL A 84 -26.64 9.10 -3.88
N ASP A 85 -27.41 9.04 -2.81
CA ASP A 85 -28.17 10.14 -2.27
C ASP A 85 -27.59 10.50 -0.90
N VAL A 86 -27.15 11.73 -0.71
CA VAL A 86 -26.62 12.25 0.56
C VAL A 86 -27.51 13.40 1.04
N ALA A 87 -28.01 13.30 2.26
CA ALA A 87 -28.79 14.35 2.91
C ALA A 87 -28.13 14.77 4.24
N ARG A 88 -28.35 16.01 4.69
CA ARG A 88 -27.92 16.49 6.01
C ARG A 88 -28.93 16.08 7.08
N GLY A 89 -28.46 15.41 8.13
CA GLY A 89 -29.24 15.03 9.29
C GLY A 89 -30.48 14.18 8.94
N PHE A 90 -31.42 14.12 9.89
CA PHE A 90 -32.71 13.48 9.66
C PHE A 90 -33.70 14.53 9.09
N GLY A 91 -34.11 14.34 7.82
CA GLY A 91 -35.02 15.29 7.14
C GLY A 91 -34.35 16.57 6.63
N GLY A 92 -32.99 16.63 6.62
CA GLY A 92 -32.26 17.78 6.08
C GLY A 92 -32.20 17.81 4.56
N GLY A 93 -31.73 18.94 4.02
CA GLY A 93 -31.62 19.14 2.56
C GLY A 93 -30.64 18.20 1.90
N THR A 94 -30.89 17.88 0.63
CA THR A 94 -30.01 17.08 -0.22
C THR A 94 -28.67 17.78 -0.43
N VAL A 95 -27.58 17.08 -0.17
CA VAL A 95 -26.20 17.52 -0.45
C VAL A 95 -25.78 17.11 -1.85
N VAL A 96 -26.08 15.87 -2.24
CA VAL A 96 -25.80 15.31 -3.56
C VAL A 96 -26.78 14.19 -3.88
N SER A 97 -27.13 14.06 -5.15
CA SER A 97 -27.83 12.91 -5.74
C SER A 97 -27.20 12.66 -7.11
N GLU A 98 -26.36 11.65 -7.21
CA GLU A 98 -25.57 11.34 -8.42
C GLU A 98 -25.59 9.85 -8.69
N VAL A 99 -25.42 9.49 -10.00
CA VAL A 99 -25.28 8.10 -10.46
C VAL A 99 -23.84 7.86 -10.87
N ALA A 100 -23.23 6.85 -10.26
CA ALA A 100 -21.92 6.35 -10.67
C ALA A 100 -22.07 5.08 -11.50
N THR A 101 -21.16 4.90 -12.46
CA THR A 101 -21.09 3.73 -13.34
C THR A 101 -19.77 3.00 -13.10
N GLY A 102 -19.77 1.68 -13.14
CA GLY A 102 -18.59 0.83 -13.06
C GLY A 102 -18.62 -0.27 -14.11
N SER A 103 -17.59 -1.10 -14.17
CA SER A 103 -17.60 -2.35 -14.96
C SER A 103 -18.51 -3.42 -14.30
N THR A 104 -18.77 -3.29 -13.03
CA THR A 104 -19.68 -4.10 -12.21
C THR A 104 -20.49 -3.20 -11.28
N GLU A 105 -21.60 -3.69 -10.71
CA GLU A 105 -22.37 -2.98 -9.69
C GLU A 105 -21.51 -2.67 -8.45
N ARG A 106 -20.60 -3.58 -8.09
CA ARG A 106 -19.63 -3.40 -7.01
C ARG A 106 -18.70 -2.21 -7.25
N GLU A 107 -18.13 -2.09 -8.44
CA GLU A 107 -17.29 -0.95 -8.83
C GLU A 107 -18.09 0.36 -8.87
N ALA A 108 -19.33 0.30 -9.37
CA ALA A 108 -20.25 1.44 -9.37
C ALA A 108 -20.58 1.92 -7.94
N LEU A 109 -20.78 1.00 -6.99
CA LEU A 109 -20.98 1.37 -5.57
C LEU A 109 -19.75 2.07 -4.99
N LEU A 110 -18.55 1.52 -5.22
CA LEU A 110 -17.32 2.13 -4.71
C LEU A 110 -17.09 3.53 -5.31
N ALA A 111 -17.40 3.72 -6.60
CA ALA A 111 -17.36 5.04 -7.23
C ALA A 111 -18.41 6.00 -6.65
N ALA A 112 -19.62 5.53 -6.40
CA ALA A 112 -20.66 6.30 -5.74
C ALA A 112 -20.26 6.68 -4.31
N ALA A 113 -19.60 5.79 -3.58
CA ALA A 113 -19.08 6.05 -2.25
C ALA A 113 -17.93 7.10 -2.28
N ASP A 114 -17.06 7.08 -3.31
CA ASP A 114 -16.04 8.11 -3.50
C ASP A 114 -16.65 9.50 -3.75
N ILE A 115 -17.78 9.58 -4.48
CA ILE A 115 -18.56 10.83 -4.65
C ILE A 115 -19.05 11.32 -3.28
N ALA A 116 -19.64 10.44 -2.47
CA ALA A 116 -20.12 10.81 -1.14
C ALA A 116 -18.99 11.34 -0.25
N VAL A 117 -17.82 10.67 -0.26
CA VAL A 117 -16.62 11.13 0.47
C VAL A 117 -16.23 12.53 0.03
N ALA A 118 -16.10 12.77 -1.27
CA ALA A 118 -15.68 14.07 -1.80
C ALA A 118 -16.63 15.21 -1.36
N LYS A 119 -17.93 14.94 -1.19
CA LYS A 119 -18.95 15.93 -0.80
C LYS A 119 -19.12 16.12 0.70
N THR A 120 -18.67 15.17 1.53
CA THR A 120 -18.98 15.15 2.97
C THR A 120 -17.78 15.27 3.90
N ASN A 121 -16.55 15.05 3.42
CA ASN A 121 -15.37 14.99 4.29
C ASN A 121 -14.96 16.33 4.93
N GLY A 122 -15.35 17.46 4.34
CA GLY A 122 -15.06 18.81 4.83
C GLY A 122 -13.59 19.26 4.76
N LEU A 123 -12.70 18.44 4.18
CA LEU A 123 -11.25 18.68 4.09
C LEU A 123 -10.75 18.71 2.63
N GLY A 124 -11.63 18.59 1.65
CA GLY A 124 -11.26 18.50 0.24
C GLY A 124 -10.60 17.17 -0.15
N LEU A 125 -10.72 16.12 0.67
CA LEU A 125 -10.19 14.80 0.36
C LEU A 125 -10.96 14.19 -0.80
N ARG A 126 -10.24 13.57 -1.72
CA ARG A 126 -10.86 12.72 -2.74
C ARG A 126 -11.21 11.35 -2.15
N GLY A 127 -12.17 10.65 -2.77
CA GLY A 127 -12.43 9.25 -2.45
C GLY A 127 -11.27 8.35 -2.87
N TYR A 128 -11.22 7.16 -2.27
CA TYR A 128 -10.19 6.17 -2.55
C TYR A 128 -10.71 4.74 -2.67
N PHE A 129 -12.01 4.54 -2.53
CA PHE A 129 -12.60 3.20 -2.46
C PHE A 129 -12.50 2.44 -3.79
N THR A 130 -12.39 3.16 -4.92
CA THR A 130 -12.17 2.58 -6.26
C THR A 130 -10.73 2.14 -6.51
N SER A 131 -9.81 2.33 -5.56
CA SER A 131 -8.42 1.89 -5.68
C SER A 131 -8.33 0.37 -5.85
N LYS A 132 -7.29 -0.08 -6.56
CA LYS A 132 -6.98 -1.51 -6.76
C LYS A 132 -5.72 -1.88 -6.01
N LEU A 133 -5.65 -3.14 -5.59
CA LEU A 133 -4.50 -3.71 -4.91
C LEU A 133 -3.77 -4.71 -5.80
N VAL A 134 -2.45 -4.70 -5.75
CA VAL A 134 -1.60 -5.85 -6.00
C VAL A 134 -0.94 -6.25 -4.70
N PHE A 135 -0.88 -7.53 -4.39
CA PHE A 135 -0.37 -8.01 -3.11
C PHE A 135 0.21 -9.43 -3.23
N VAL A 136 0.98 -9.83 -2.22
CA VAL A 136 1.43 -11.21 -2.06
C VAL A 136 0.42 -11.97 -1.20
N GLY A 137 -0.04 -13.12 -1.69
CA GLY A 137 -0.92 -14.02 -0.96
C GLY A 137 -0.30 -15.40 -0.79
N LYS A 138 -0.57 -16.05 0.35
CA LYS A 138 -0.08 -17.42 0.63
C LYS A 138 -1.20 -18.47 0.63
N ARG A 139 -2.32 -18.19 -0.04
CA ARG A 139 -3.49 -19.08 -0.09
C ARG A 139 -3.18 -20.48 -0.64
N THR A 140 -2.24 -20.58 -1.57
CA THR A 140 -1.83 -21.86 -2.20
C THR A 140 -0.69 -22.59 -1.49
N GLY A 141 -0.23 -22.07 -0.33
CA GLY A 141 0.96 -22.56 0.38
C GLY A 141 2.27 -21.93 -0.13
N HIS A 142 2.23 -21.21 -1.25
CA HIS A 142 3.35 -20.49 -1.84
C HIS A 142 3.06 -19.00 -1.87
N SER A 143 4.11 -18.17 -1.93
CA SER A 143 3.98 -16.72 -2.09
C SER A 143 3.73 -16.40 -3.55
N GLU A 144 2.49 -16.05 -3.90
CA GLU A 144 2.07 -15.72 -5.25
C GLU A 144 1.53 -14.29 -5.32
N ILE A 145 1.55 -13.69 -6.50
CA ILE A 145 1.01 -12.35 -6.74
C ILE A 145 -0.49 -12.44 -7.06
N TYR A 146 -1.26 -11.57 -6.42
CA TYR A 146 -2.69 -11.41 -6.61
C TYR A 146 -3.06 -9.95 -6.87
N THR A 147 -4.19 -9.74 -7.54
CA THR A 147 -4.85 -8.43 -7.64
C THR A 147 -6.26 -8.50 -7.07
N SER A 148 -6.79 -7.37 -6.62
CA SER A 148 -8.19 -7.22 -6.21
C SER A 148 -8.62 -5.74 -6.25
N ASP A 149 -9.92 -5.49 -6.04
CA ASP A 149 -10.33 -4.19 -5.56
C ASP A 149 -9.83 -3.95 -4.12
N LEU A 150 -10.00 -2.74 -3.60
CA LEU A 150 -9.52 -2.37 -2.26
C LEU A 150 -10.09 -3.26 -1.14
N PHE A 151 -11.30 -3.77 -1.30
CA PHE A 151 -12.02 -4.57 -0.30
C PHE A 151 -12.02 -6.07 -0.61
N PHE A 152 -11.00 -6.55 -1.32
CA PHE A 152 -10.82 -7.97 -1.65
C PHE A 152 -12.00 -8.60 -2.40
N GLY A 153 -12.71 -7.81 -3.21
CA GLY A 153 -13.58 -8.31 -4.27
C GLY A 153 -12.78 -8.53 -5.56
N ASP A 154 -13.29 -9.36 -6.46
CA ASP A 154 -12.65 -9.70 -7.75
C ASP A 154 -11.18 -10.11 -7.61
N VAL A 155 -10.88 -10.96 -6.63
CA VAL A 155 -9.50 -11.41 -6.37
C VAL A 155 -9.05 -12.33 -7.49
N ARG A 156 -7.93 -11.99 -8.15
CA ARG A 156 -7.31 -12.77 -9.23
C ARG A 156 -5.90 -13.16 -8.86
N GLN A 157 -5.58 -14.43 -9.02
CA GLN A 157 -4.21 -14.92 -8.91
C GLN A 157 -3.47 -14.63 -10.22
N ILE A 158 -2.33 -13.96 -10.13
CA ILE A 158 -1.54 -13.52 -11.30
C ILE A 158 -0.38 -14.47 -11.57
N THR A 159 0.24 -15.01 -10.51
CA THR A 159 1.35 -15.96 -10.66
C THR A 159 0.98 -17.34 -10.12
N HIS A 160 1.58 -18.39 -10.72
CA HIS A 160 1.38 -19.79 -10.33
C HIS A 160 2.72 -20.53 -10.27
N ASP A 161 3.75 -19.83 -9.79
CA ASP A 161 5.14 -20.24 -9.92
C ASP A 161 5.57 -21.29 -8.89
N ARG A 162 4.81 -21.44 -7.81
CA ARG A 162 5.18 -22.24 -6.63
C ARG A 162 6.55 -21.89 -6.07
N ALA A 163 6.96 -20.64 -6.26
CA ALA A 163 8.21 -20.06 -5.82
C ALA A 163 7.92 -18.84 -4.94
N ILE A 164 8.98 -18.23 -4.37
CA ILE A 164 8.82 -16.99 -3.62
C ILE A 164 8.64 -15.85 -4.61
N ALA A 165 7.45 -15.24 -4.63
CA ALA A 165 7.17 -13.98 -5.28
C ALA A 165 6.98 -12.88 -4.22
N MET A 166 7.50 -11.67 -4.49
CA MET A 166 7.55 -10.58 -3.50
C MET A 166 7.62 -9.20 -4.17
N THR A 167 7.36 -8.18 -3.36
CA THR A 167 7.47 -6.76 -3.72
C THR A 167 6.76 -6.37 -5.02
N PRO A 168 5.49 -6.78 -5.24
CA PRO A 168 4.77 -6.41 -6.43
C PRO A 168 4.47 -4.91 -6.46
N ARG A 169 4.56 -4.30 -7.66
CA ARG A 169 4.24 -2.89 -7.88
C ARG A 169 3.49 -2.73 -9.20
N TRP A 170 2.51 -1.86 -9.19
CA TRP A 170 1.80 -1.44 -10.39
C TRP A 170 2.66 -0.56 -11.29
N SER A 171 2.48 -0.67 -12.59
CA SER A 171 2.83 0.42 -13.52
C SER A 171 1.87 1.60 -13.32
N PRO A 172 2.26 2.85 -13.65
CA PRO A 172 1.41 4.02 -13.44
C PRO A 172 0.08 3.98 -14.18
N ASP A 173 0.04 3.36 -15.37
CA ASP A 173 -1.17 3.14 -16.17
C ASP A 173 -2.09 2.02 -15.63
N GLY A 174 -1.57 1.17 -14.72
CA GLY A 174 -2.29 0.03 -14.16
C GLY A 174 -2.39 -1.17 -15.11
N GLU A 175 -1.64 -1.19 -16.19
CA GLU A 175 -1.68 -2.25 -17.19
C GLU A 175 -0.68 -3.37 -16.90
N LYS A 176 0.33 -3.10 -16.06
CA LYS A 176 1.40 -4.05 -15.76
C LYS A 176 1.69 -4.15 -14.26
N ILE A 177 2.26 -5.28 -13.89
CA ILE A 177 2.83 -5.54 -12.56
C ILE A 177 4.30 -5.89 -12.72
N ILE A 178 5.18 -5.19 -11.97
CA ILE A 178 6.58 -5.55 -11.82
C ILE A 178 6.79 -6.14 -10.43
N TYR A 179 7.55 -7.25 -10.33
CA TYR A 179 7.74 -7.96 -9.08
C TYR A 179 9.06 -8.74 -9.05
N THR A 180 9.47 -9.15 -7.87
CA THR A 180 10.63 -10.01 -7.65
C THR A 180 10.19 -11.45 -7.48
N SER A 181 10.86 -12.41 -8.11
CA SER A 181 10.59 -13.84 -7.94
C SER A 181 11.84 -14.70 -8.03
N PHE A 182 11.83 -15.83 -7.31
CA PHE A 182 12.86 -16.88 -7.36
C PHE A 182 12.54 -17.99 -8.37
N PHE A 183 11.52 -17.78 -9.20
CA PHE A 183 10.93 -18.77 -10.09
C PHE A 183 11.90 -19.39 -11.08
N ARG A 184 12.79 -18.59 -11.67
CA ARG A 184 13.61 -19.04 -12.82
C ARG A 184 14.93 -19.70 -12.40
N SER A 185 15.66 -19.06 -11.51
CA SER A 185 17.06 -19.40 -11.23
C SER A 185 17.29 -19.88 -9.80
N GLY A 186 16.25 -19.79 -8.93
CA GLY A 186 16.39 -19.95 -7.50
C GLY A 186 17.06 -18.74 -6.82
N PHE A 187 17.38 -17.69 -7.60
CA PHE A 187 17.85 -16.38 -7.14
C PHE A 187 16.79 -15.32 -7.46
N PRO A 188 16.81 -14.17 -6.74
CA PRO A 188 15.81 -13.12 -6.97
C PRO A 188 16.08 -12.41 -8.30
N ASP A 189 15.14 -12.55 -9.23
CA ASP A 189 15.08 -11.84 -10.50
C ASP A 189 13.85 -10.94 -10.56
N ILE A 190 13.91 -9.89 -11.37
CA ILE A 190 12.77 -8.98 -11.60
C ILE A 190 12.01 -9.42 -12.84
N PHE A 191 10.68 -9.60 -12.69
CA PHE A 191 9.76 -9.94 -13.75
C PHE A 191 8.71 -8.83 -13.93
N GLU A 192 8.19 -8.74 -15.14
CA GLU A 192 7.04 -7.93 -15.50
C GLU A 192 5.93 -8.83 -16.05
N ILE A 193 4.68 -8.59 -15.68
CA ILE A 193 3.50 -9.21 -16.26
C ILE A 193 2.59 -8.12 -16.84
N ASP A 194 2.22 -8.27 -18.10
CA ASP A 194 1.16 -7.50 -18.75
C ASP A 194 -0.20 -8.09 -18.39
N LEU A 195 -1.10 -7.28 -17.84
CA LEU A 195 -2.41 -7.74 -17.33
C LEU A 195 -3.47 -7.92 -18.44
N GLY A 196 -3.24 -7.37 -19.63
CA GLY A 196 -4.13 -7.57 -20.78
C GLY A 196 -3.88 -8.92 -21.46
N THR A 197 -2.63 -9.34 -21.53
CA THR A 197 -2.21 -10.57 -22.20
C THR A 197 -1.80 -11.69 -21.23
N TYR A 198 -1.56 -11.39 -19.98
CA TYR A 198 -0.94 -12.24 -18.95
C TYR A 198 0.44 -12.78 -19.35
N GLN A 199 1.09 -12.15 -20.32
CA GLN A 199 2.46 -12.49 -20.69
C GLN A 199 3.45 -11.99 -19.65
N ARG A 200 4.32 -12.88 -19.21
CA ARG A 200 5.43 -12.57 -18.31
C ARG A 200 6.73 -12.46 -19.08
N THR A 201 7.48 -11.41 -18.77
CA THR A 201 8.83 -11.21 -19.27
C THR A 201 9.82 -11.10 -18.11
N THR A 202 11.06 -11.57 -18.33
CA THR A 202 12.17 -11.25 -17.43
C THR A 202 12.58 -9.81 -17.68
N PHE A 203 12.38 -8.94 -16.66
CA PHE A 203 12.69 -7.53 -16.76
C PHE A 203 14.19 -7.28 -16.56
N VAL A 204 14.76 -7.81 -15.47
CA VAL A 204 16.19 -7.79 -15.16
C VAL A 204 16.58 -9.07 -14.44
N SER A 205 17.70 -9.67 -14.86
CA SER A 205 18.29 -10.87 -14.27
C SER A 205 19.82 -10.81 -14.40
N PHE A 206 20.47 -10.03 -13.53
CA PHE A 206 21.91 -9.98 -13.40
C PHE A 206 22.41 -10.93 -12.30
N LYS A 207 23.70 -11.18 -12.25
CA LYS A 207 24.33 -11.92 -11.16
C LYS A 207 24.02 -11.26 -9.81
N GLY A 208 23.66 -12.05 -8.80
CA GLY A 208 23.36 -11.57 -7.46
C GLY A 208 21.85 -11.23 -7.26
N THR A 209 21.57 -10.26 -6.41
CA THR A 209 20.21 -9.83 -6.09
C THR A 209 19.68 -8.86 -7.14
N ASN A 210 18.48 -9.13 -7.65
CA ASN A 210 17.70 -8.23 -8.49
C ASN A 210 16.32 -8.09 -7.86
N SER A 211 15.97 -6.94 -7.28
CA SER A 211 14.74 -6.82 -6.48
C SER A 211 14.21 -5.39 -6.38
N GLY A 212 13.01 -5.27 -5.81
CA GLY A 212 12.43 -4.00 -5.37
C GLY A 212 12.18 -2.99 -6.49
N ALA A 213 11.89 -3.48 -7.70
CA ALA A 213 11.67 -2.63 -8.86
C ALA A 213 10.41 -1.78 -8.71
N ARG A 214 10.48 -0.51 -9.13
CA ARG A 214 9.38 0.45 -9.07
C ARG A 214 9.45 1.43 -10.24
N PHE A 215 8.35 1.56 -10.98
CA PHE A 215 8.22 2.55 -12.07
C PHE A 215 8.28 3.98 -11.55
N SER A 216 8.87 4.88 -12.32
CA SER A 216 8.72 6.33 -12.15
C SER A 216 7.25 6.75 -12.38
N PRO A 217 6.80 7.91 -11.83
CA PRO A 217 5.41 8.35 -11.97
C PRO A 217 4.94 8.51 -13.43
N ASP A 218 5.84 8.85 -14.33
CA ASP A 218 5.59 8.99 -15.78
C ASP A 218 5.71 7.67 -16.55
N GLY A 219 6.06 6.56 -15.88
CA GLY A 219 6.21 5.23 -16.46
C GLY A 219 7.42 5.02 -17.35
N ARG A 220 8.33 6.01 -17.49
CA ARG A 220 9.45 5.95 -18.44
C ARG A 220 10.69 5.28 -17.88
N GLN A 221 10.84 5.22 -16.56
CA GLN A 221 12.00 4.67 -15.88
C GLN A 221 11.58 3.69 -14.79
N VAL A 222 12.52 2.83 -14.38
CA VAL A 222 12.34 1.90 -13.25
C VAL A 222 13.55 2.01 -12.34
N ALA A 223 13.33 2.30 -11.06
CA ALA A 223 14.32 2.19 -10.01
C ALA A 223 14.29 0.77 -9.43
N MET A 224 15.46 0.20 -9.13
CA MET A 224 15.59 -1.16 -8.62
C MET A 224 16.84 -1.32 -7.77
N VAL A 225 16.93 -2.44 -7.08
CA VAL A 225 18.08 -2.84 -6.24
C VAL A 225 18.83 -3.97 -6.94
N LEU A 226 20.11 -3.77 -7.21
CA LEU A 226 20.98 -4.80 -7.78
C LEU A 226 22.25 -4.95 -6.94
N SER A 227 22.82 -6.19 -6.85
CA SER A 227 24.04 -6.48 -6.10
C SER A 227 25.16 -7.15 -6.92
N GLY A 228 25.07 -7.09 -8.25
CA GLY A 228 26.03 -7.76 -9.13
C GLY A 228 27.50 -7.33 -8.97
N GLU A 229 27.73 -6.14 -8.40
CA GLU A 229 29.05 -5.56 -8.17
C GLU A 229 29.46 -5.54 -6.68
N GLY A 230 28.78 -6.31 -5.81
CA GLY A 230 29.07 -6.38 -4.38
C GLY A 230 27.86 -6.11 -3.52
N ASP A 231 27.83 -5.00 -2.76
CA ASP A 231 26.69 -4.59 -1.97
C ASP A 231 25.48 -4.19 -2.84
N THR A 232 24.28 -4.24 -2.25
CA THR A 232 23.08 -3.78 -2.95
C THR A 232 23.12 -2.28 -3.16
N GLU A 233 22.85 -1.85 -4.40
CA GLU A 233 22.84 -0.46 -4.82
C GLU A 233 21.56 -0.11 -5.55
N ILE A 234 21.23 1.18 -5.62
CA ILE A 234 20.09 1.67 -6.39
C ILE A 234 20.54 1.87 -7.85
N TYR A 235 19.79 1.27 -8.75
CA TYR A 235 19.96 1.41 -10.19
C TYR A 235 18.68 1.95 -10.82
N VAL A 236 18.83 2.58 -11.97
CA VAL A 236 17.72 3.06 -12.80
C VAL A 236 17.90 2.55 -14.22
N SER A 237 16.81 2.08 -14.82
CA SER A 237 16.72 1.70 -16.23
C SER A 237 15.60 2.48 -16.92
N ASN A 238 15.49 2.34 -18.25
CA ASN A 238 14.23 2.70 -18.93
C ASN A 238 13.10 1.71 -18.59
N ALA A 239 11.89 1.98 -19.06
CA ALA A 239 10.68 1.17 -18.81
C ALA A 239 10.76 -0.27 -19.36
N TYR A 240 11.79 -0.62 -20.12
CA TYR A 240 12.01 -1.94 -20.72
C TYR A 240 13.19 -2.69 -20.10
N GLY A 241 13.72 -2.25 -18.97
CA GLY A 241 14.87 -2.86 -18.30
C GLY A 241 16.22 -2.64 -19.02
N ARG A 242 16.29 -1.67 -19.94
CA ARG A 242 17.52 -1.37 -20.71
C ARG A 242 18.18 -0.08 -20.21
N GLY A 243 19.48 0.07 -20.50
CA GLY A 243 20.24 1.25 -20.08
C GLY A 243 20.36 1.32 -18.56
N VAL A 244 20.54 0.17 -17.92
CA VAL A 244 20.66 0.06 -16.46
C VAL A 244 21.91 0.82 -16.00
N SER A 245 21.74 1.77 -15.09
CA SER A 245 22.82 2.60 -14.59
C SER A 245 22.72 2.82 -13.08
N ARG A 246 23.86 2.66 -12.41
CA ARG A 246 23.99 2.78 -10.95
C ARG A 246 23.82 4.24 -10.51
N ARG A 247 23.09 4.46 -9.41
CA ARG A 247 22.83 5.79 -8.82
C ARG A 247 23.54 6.02 -7.49
N THR A 248 23.82 4.93 -6.76
CA THR A 248 24.51 5.00 -5.46
C THR A 248 25.85 4.27 -5.52
N HIS A 249 26.86 4.81 -4.81
CA HIS A 249 28.26 4.31 -4.80
C HIS A 249 28.84 4.37 -3.37
N TRP A 250 28.25 3.67 -2.43
CA TRP A 250 28.49 3.94 -1.02
C TRP A 250 28.36 2.64 -0.19
N ASP A 251 29.20 2.47 0.80
CA ASP A 251 29.43 1.21 1.54
C ASP A 251 28.31 0.84 2.52
N TYR A 252 27.05 0.83 2.10
CA TYR A 252 25.93 0.34 2.90
C TYR A 252 24.94 -0.39 2.00
N THR A 253 24.27 -1.40 2.55
CA THR A 253 23.14 -2.06 1.89
C THR A 253 22.02 -1.05 1.62
N LYS A 254 21.53 -0.99 0.37
CA LYS A 254 20.38 -0.16 -0.03
C LYS A 254 19.18 -1.05 -0.35
N ALA A 255 17.98 -0.55 -0.06
CA ALA A 255 16.73 -1.26 -0.29
C ALA A 255 15.56 -0.31 -0.57
N SER A 256 14.49 -0.87 -1.12
CA SER A 256 13.15 -0.27 -1.21
C SER A 256 13.13 1.13 -1.85
N PRO A 257 13.64 1.32 -3.08
CA PRO A 257 13.56 2.61 -3.75
C PRO A 257 12.13 3.03 -4.02
N CYS A 258 11.85 4.31 -3.85
CA CYS A 258 10.56 4.92 -4.17
C CYS A 258 10.78 6.28 -4.81
N TRP A 259 10.10 6.54 -5.92
CA TRP A 259 10.18 7.80 -6.64
C TRP A 259 9.43 8.93 -5.95
N SER A 260 9.95 10.15 -6.03
CA SER A 260 9.16 11.36 -5.74
C SER A 260 8.03 11.52 -6.77
N PRO A 261 6.93 12.20 -6.41
CA PRO A 261 5.79 12.39 -7.31
C PRO A 261 6.11 13.05 -8.64
N ASP A 262 7.13 13.90 -8.67
CA ASP A 262 7.63 14.59 -9.87
C ASP A 262 8.69 13.78 -10.66
N GLY A 263 9.09 12.59 -10.16
CA GLY A 263 10.10 11.73 -10.77
C GLY A 263 11.54 12.25 -10.70
N SER A 264 11.79 13.39 -10.04
CA SER A 264 13.11 14.01 -10.00
C SER A 264 14.05 13.39 -8.96
N ARG A 265 13.50 12.69 -7.96
CA ARG A 265 14.23 12.12 -6.83
C ARG A 265 13.80 10.69 -6.53
N ILE A 266 14.67 9.98 -5.82
CA ILE A 266 14.42 8.63 -5.30
C ILE A 266 14.72 8.64 -3.81
N ILE A 267 13.74 8.22 -2.98
CA ILE A 267 13.95 7.91 -1.57
C ILE A 267 14.19 6.40 -1.43
N PHE A 268 15.08 6.01 -0.53
CA PHE A 268 15.43 4.61 -0.29
C PHE A 268 15.92 4.42 1.15
N ALA A 269 15.92 3.18 1.63
CA ALA A 269 16.52 2.81 2.89
C ALA A 269 17.99 2.42 2.69
N ALA A 270 18.90 2.89 3.57
CA ALA A 270 20.29 2.48 3.58
C ALA A 270 20.83 2.32 5.00
N GLY A 271 21.66 1.29 5.20
CA GLY A 271 22.29 0.94 6.47
C GLY A 271 22.11 -0.54 6.81
N ASN A 272 22.97 -1.05 7.68
CA ASN A 272 22.89 -2.39 8.25
C ASN A 272 23.63 -2.42 9.59
N PRO A 273 23.01 -2.82 10.73
CA PRO A 273 21.63 -3.34 10.86
C PRO A 273 20.54 -2.27 11.05
N ALA A 274 20.89 -0.99 11.07
CA ALA A 274 20.00 0.12 11.42
C ALA A 274 19.76 1.05 10.21
N PRO A 275 18.90 0.66 9.23
CA PRO A 275 18.65 1.47 8.06
C PRO A 275 18.00 2.80 8.42
N GLN A 276 18.32 3.82 7.61
CA GLN A 276 17.72 5.15 7.64
C GLN A 276 17.26 5.52 6.23
N LEU A 277 16.38 6.51 6.10
CA LEU A 277 15.93 6.98 4.80
C LEU A 277 16.84 8.06 4.24
N TYR A 278 17.14 7.91 2.96
CA TYR A 278 17.97 8.83 2.17
C TYR A 278 17.25 9.20 0.88
N VAL A 279 17.49 10.40 0.41
CA VAL A 279 17.00 10.90 -0.87
C VAL A 279 18.20 11.20 -1.78
N ILE A 280 18.09 10.82 -3.05
CA ILE A 280 19.06 11.10 -4.10
C ILE A 280 18.33 11.66 -5.33
N SER A 281 19.02 12.46 -6.17
CA SER A 281 18.48 12.80 -7.50
C SER A 281 18.32 11.53 -8.34
N SER A 282 17.29 11.47 -9.18
CA SER A 282 17.09 10.36 -10.13
C SER A 282 18.24 10.22 -11.13
N SER A 283 19.01 11.28 -11.36
CA SER A 283 20.24 11.28 -12.17
C SER A 283 21.48 10.80 -11.41
N GLY A 284 21.39 10.59 -10.08
CA GLY A 284 22.51 10.23 -9.21
C GLY A 284 23.07 11.43 -8.43
N GLY A 285 24.20 11.25 -7.80
CA GLY A 285 24.87 12.25 -6.97
C GLY A 285 25.03 11.81 -5.51
N ALA A 286 25.19 12.75 -4.58
CA ALA A 286 25.37 12.46 -3.16
C ALA A 286 23.99 12.25 -2.47
N PRO A 287 23.74 11.10 -1.84
CA PRO A 287 22.51 10.87 -1.08
C PRO A 287 22.46 11.78 0.17
N GLN A 288 21.26 12.24 0.49
CA GLN A 288 21.01 13.04 1.70
C GLN A 288 20.10 12.26 2.65
N ARG A 289 20.54 12.09 3.90
CA ARG A 289 19.71 11.49 4.95
C ARG A 289 18.53 12.42 5.26
N VAL A 290 17.33 11.85 5.42
CA VAL A 290 16.10 12.61 5.71
C VAL A 290 15.44 12.21 7.04
N THR A 291 15.80 11.08 7.65
CA THR A 291 15.32 10.68 8.98
C THR A 291 16.35 11.04 10.06
N PHE A 292 15.94 11.89 11.00
CA PHE A 292 16.75 12.33 12.14
C PHE A 292 15.89 12.28 13.40
N ASN A 293 16.41 11.72 14.49
CA ASN A 293 15.71 11.63 15.78
C ASN A 293 14.31 10.98 15.70
N THR A 294 14.08 10.12 14.69
CA THR A 294 12.80 9.49 14.42
C THR A 294 12.75 8.08 15.01
N SER A 295 13.65 7.21 14.58
CA SER A 295 13.81 5.83 15.05
C SER A 295 15.20 5.34 14.67
N ASN A 296 15.68 4.31 15.38
CA ASN A 296 16.93 3.64 15.00
C ASN A 296 16.76 2.69 13.79
N PHE A 297 15.54 2.50 13.30
CA PHE A 297 15.23 1.71 12.12
C PHE A 297 14.15 2.44 11.31
N CYS A 298 14.46 2.82 10.07
CA CYS A 298 13.53 3.43 9.12
C CYS A 298 13.74 2.79 7.76
N ALA A 299 12.71 2.10 7.23
CA ALA A 299 12.77 1.34 5.98
C ALA A 299 11.45 1.40 5.19
N GLU A 300 11.44 0.80 4.00
CA GLU A 300 10.23 0.61 3.18
C GLU A 300 9.45 1.91 2.92
N PRO A 301 10.11 2.95 2.40
CA PRO A 301 9.44 4.22 2.17
C PRO A 301 8.42 4.13 1.04
N ASP A 302 7.28 4.81 1.22
CA ASP A 302 6.31 5.10 0.17
C ASP A 302 6.03 6.59 0.12
N TRP A 303 6.38 7.23 -0.99
CA TRP A 303 6.23 8.67 -1.19
C TRP A 303 4.81 8.99 -1.67
N SER A 304 4.08 9.84 -0.96
CA SER A 304 2.72 10.20 -1.34
C SER A 304 2.70 10.95 -2.68
N ARG A 305 1.89 10.47 -3.62
CA ARG A 305 1.71 11.13 -4.93
C ARG A 305 0.84 12.39 -4.84
N THR A 306 -0.02 12.47 -3.83
CA THR A 306 -0.98 13.57 -3.65
C THR A 306 -0.54 14.58 -2.59
N SER A 307 0.38 14.19 -1.71
CA SER A 307 0.96 15.04 -0.66
C SER A 307 2.49 14.97 -0.76
N PRO A 308 3.13 15.75 -1.66
CA PRO A 308 4.55 15.58 -2.03
C PRO A 308 5.57 15.72 -0.88
N ASN A 309 5.17 16.28 0.25
CA ASN A 309 6.02 16.38 1.44
C ASN A 309 5.88 15.19 2.38
N LYS A 310 4.91 14.27 2.15
CA LYS A 310 4.68 13.14 3.05
C LYS A 310 5.29 11.85 2.50
N VAL A 311 6.03 11.15 3.35
CA VAL A 311 6.56 9.80 3.10
C VAL A 311 6.10 8.89 4.22
N ALA A 312 5.36 7.83 3.89
CA ALA A 312 5.08 6.75 4.84
C ALA A 312 6.27 5.79 4.88
N PHE A 313 6.56 5.18 6.02
CA PHE A 313 7.67 4.26 6.15
C PHE A 313 7.47 3.32 7.35
N THR A 314 8.18 2.21 7.35
CA THR A 314 8.27 1.30 8.49
C THR A 314 9.34 1.80 9.46
N MET A 315 8.99 1.94 10.74
CA MET A 315 9.90 2.33 11.82
C MET A 315 9.85 1.34 12.99
N LYS A 316 10.93 1.25 13.74
CA LYS A 316 10.95 0.45 14.98
C LYS A 316 10.60 1.32 16.18
N VAL A 317 9.61 0.88 16.97
CA VAL A 317 9.19 1.54 18.21
C VAL A 317 9.09 0.48 19.30
N GLY A 318 9.91 0.60 20.33
CA GLY A 318 10.03 -0.44 21.34
C GLY A 318 10.50 -1.76 20.73
N GLY A 319 9.72 -2.82 20.90
CA GLY A 319 9.99 -4.16 20.35
C GLY A 319 9.38 -4.42 18.97
N ASN A 320 8.45 -3.57 18.50
CA ASN A 320 7.63 -3.80 17.32
C ASN A 320 7.98 -2.85 16.17
N TYR A 321 7.66 -3.26 14.94
CA TYR A 321 7.62 -2.37 13.78
C TYR A 321 6.27 -1.64 13.75
N GLN A 322 6.31 -0.37 13.37
CA GLN A 322 5.13 0.49 13.27
C GLN A 322 5.22 1.34 11.99
N ILE A 323 4.08 1.88 11.56
CA ILE A 323 4.05 2.82 10.45
C ILE A 323 4.31 4.21 10.98
N GLY A 324 5.26 4.90 10.36
CA GLY A 324 5.55 6.30 10.55
C GLY A 324 5.21 7.12 9.31
N VAL A 325 5.03 8.43 9.50
CA VAL A 325 4.94 9.42 8.43
C VAL A 325 6.02 10.47 8.66
N LEU A 326 6.83 10.71 7.65
CA LEU A 326 7.87 11.75 7.61
C LEU A 326 7.34 12.93 6.79
N ASP A 327 7.36 14.13 7.36
CA ASP A 327 7.23 15.38 6.63
C ASP A 327 8.61 15.86 6.18
N LEU A 328 8.83 15.91 4.87
CA LEU A 328 10.12 16.28 4.28
C LEU A 328 10.46 17.76 4.44
N SER A 329 9.46 18.64 4.64
CA SER A 329 9.68 20.07 4.83
C SER A 329 10.21 20.38 6.21
N SER A 330 9.63 19.79 7.23
CA SER A 330 10.06 19.91 8.63
C SER A 330 11.14 18.90 9.03
N ARG A 331 11.33 17.84 8.24
CA ARG A 331 12.15 16.65 8.56
C ARG A 331 11.72 15.96 9.85
N HIS A 332 10.46 16.11 10.21
CA HIS A 332 9.87 15.48 11.38
C HIS A 332 9.18 14.18 10.96
N GLY A 333 9.53 13.09 11.65
CA GLY A 333 8.90 11.78 11.47
C GLY A 333 8.14 11.38 12.73
N GLU A 334 6.88 11.01 12.59
CA GLU A 334 6.03 10.58 13.70
C GLU A 334 5.45 9.19 13.48
N GLN A 335 5.19 8.47 14.56
CA GLN A 335 4.48 7.20 14.55
C GLN A 335 2.98 7.45 14.38
N VAL A 336 2.36 6.81 13.36
CA VAL A 336 0.92 6.92 13.08
C VAL A 336 0.14 5.64 13.36
N SER A 337 0.76 4.46 13.33
CA SER A 337 0.12 3.22 13.81
C SER A 337 0.47 2.94 15.26
N LYS A 338 -0.47 2.37 16.02
CA LYS A 338 -0.30 2.02 17.45
C LYS A 338 -0.82 0.61 17.74
N ALA A 339 -0.61 -0.31 16.79
CA ALA A 339 -1.08 -1.68 16.93
C ALA A 339 -0.17 -2.50 17.87
N PRO A 340 -0.72 -3.51 18.58
CA PRO A 340 0.06 -4.41 19.44
C PRO A 340 0.84 -5.49 18.66
N PHE A 341 0.90 -5.36 17.35
CA PHE A 341 1.59 -6.23 16.38
C PHE A 341 2.41 -5.39 15.43
N ASP A 342 3.23 -6.03 14.59
CA ASP A 342 4.05 -5.32 13.61
C ASP A 342 3.20 -4.72 12.49
N GLY A 343 3.46 -3.45 12.16
CA GLY A 343 2.97 -2.75 10.99
C GLY A 343 4.14 -2.45 10.05
N ILE A 344 4.09 -2.96 8.82
CA ILE A 344 5.17 -2.85 7.83
C ILE A 344 4.63 -2.56 6.43
N GLU A 345 5.51 -2.13 5.54
CA GLU A 345 5.26 -2.00 4.08
C GLU A 345 4.06 -1.11 3.74
N PRO A 346 4.07 0.17 4.13
CA PRO A 346 2.98 1.08 3.83
C PRO A 346 2.88 1.40 2.34
N SER A 347 1.65 1.68 1.85
CA SER A 347 1.40 2.24 0.53
C SER A 347 0.23 3.24 0.59
N TRP A 348 0.46 4.48 0.13
CA TRP A 348 -0.52 5.55 0.19
C TRP A 348 -1.76 5.30 -0.66
N LEU A 349 -2.93 5.63 -0.11
CA LEU A 349 -4.17 5.82 -0.83
C LEU A 349 -4.24 7.24 -1.43
N PRO A 350 -5.06 7.47 -2.47
CA PRO A 350 -5.04 8.72 -3.23
C PRO A 350 -5.49 9.97 -2.50
N ASP A 351 -6.03 9.85 -1.30
CA ASP A 351 -6.46 10.99 -0.49
C ASP A 351 -5.32 11.64 0.30
N GLY A 352 -4.14 11.03 0.35
CA GLY A 352 -2.96 11.53 1.08
C GLY A 352 -3.11 11.54 2.61
N ARG A 353 -4.16 10.88 3.12
CA ARG A 353 -4.44 10.68 4.55
C ARG A 353 -4.43 9.22 4.95
N HIS A 354 -5.04 8.36 4.15
CA HIS A 354 -5.08 6.92 4.43
C HIS A 354 -4.00 6.18 3.66
N LEU A 355 -3.61 5.04 4.18
CA LEU A 355 -2.69 4.12 3.53
C LEU A 355 -3.10 2.66 3.79
N VAL A 356 -2.65 1.75 2.94
CA VAL A 356 -2.66 0.33 3.24
C VAL A 356 -1.31 -0.07 3.81
N TYR A 357 -1.29 -1.08 4.69
CA TYR A 357 -0.06 -1.63 5.24
C TYR A 357 -0.25 -3.11 5.58
N THR A 358 0.85 -3.82 5.78
CA THR A 358 0.84 -5.19 6.28
C THR A 358 0.85 -5.20 7.80
N ALA A 359 -0.22 -5.69 8.42
CA ALA A 359 -0.27 -6.05 9.84
C ALA A 359 0.26 -7.47 10.00
N LEU A 360 1.32 -7.66 10.77
CA LEU A 360 2.04 -8.93 10.90
C LEU A 360 2.04 -9.41 12.35
N THR A 361 1.61 -10.65 12.54
CA THR A 361 1.77 -11.42 13.80
C THR A 361 2.71 -12.59 13.58
N SER A 362 3.07 -13.30 14.62
CA SER A 362 3.88 -14.52 14.52
C SER A 362 3.25 -15.64 13.68
N ARG A 363 1.94 -15.58 13.39
CA ARG A 363 1.20 -16.67 12.73
C ARG A 363 0.51 -16.26 11.43
N SER A 364 0.25 -15.00 11.23
CA SER A 364 -0.52 -14.51 10.08
C SER A 364 -0.16 -13.07 9.73
N SER A 365 -0.48 -12.69 8.51
CA SER A 365 -0.40 -11.31 8.06
C SER A 365 -1.69 -10.91 7.36
N ARG A 366 -2.08 -9.64 7.50
CA ARG A 366 -3.27 -9.06 6.89
C ARG A 366 -2.97 -7.69 6.30
N VAL A 367 -3.61 -7.39 5.18
CA VAL A 367 -3.64 -6.01 4.66
C VAL A 367 -4.71 -5.23 5.43
N CYS A 368 -4.30 -4.08 5.95
CA CYS A 368 -5.14 -3.16 6.70
C CYS A 368 -5.13 -1.77 6.06
N ILE A 369 -6.23 -1.01 6.21
CA ILE A 369 -6.25 0.44 5.99
C ILE A 369 -5.92 1.13 7.32
N LEU A 370 -5.04 2.12 7.28
CA LEU A 370 -4.68 2.99 8.39
C LEU A 370 -5.04 4.43 8.05
N ASP A 371 -5.77 5.10 8.94
CA ASP A 371 -5.93 6.55 8.92
C ASP A 371 -4.77 7.18 9.70
N THR A 372 -3.92 7.95 9.04
CA THR A 372 -2.73 8.54 9.65
C THR A 372 -3.02 9.65 10.66
N GLU A 373 -4.22 10.24 10.62
CA GLU A 373 -4.63 11.31 11.53
C GLU A 373 -5.23 10.79 12.84
N THR A 374 -5.97 9.68 12.77
CA THR A 374 -6.64 9.09 13.94
C THR A 374 -5.91 7.87 14.49
N GLY A 375 -5.06 7.23 13.69
CA GLY A 375 -4.43 5.95 14.01
C GLY A 375 -5.39 4.76 13.90
N LYS A 376 -6.64 4.97 13.43
CA LYS A 376 -7.60 3.88 13.21
C LYS A 376 -7.06 2.92 12.16
N SER A 377 -6.99 1.65 12.50
CA SER A 377 -6.55 0.58 11.62
C SER A 377 -7.66 -0.46 11.44
N THR A 378 -8.01 -0.74 10.18
CA THR A 378 -9.09 -1.67 9.83
C THR A 378 -8.57 -2.73 8.88
N PRO A 379 -8.62 -4.03 9.23
CA PRO A 379 -8.29 -5.11 8.31
C PRO A 379 -9.25 -5.17 7.14
N ILE A 380 -8.72 -5.27 5.91
CA ILE A 380 -9.52 -5.40 4.69
C ILE A 380 -9.38 -6.77 4.02
N SER A 381 -8.26 -7.46 4.19
CA SER A 381 -8.12 -8.83 3.70
C SER A 381 -8.93 -9.80 4.57
N PRO A 382 -9.77 -10.69 3.95
CA PRO A 382 -10.56 -11.64 4.73
C PRO A 382 -9.68 -12.75 5.34
N LEU A 383 -10.01 -13.20 6.55
CA LEU A 383 -9.30 -14.30 7.22
C LEU A 383 -9.29 -15.59 6.37
N SER A 384 -10.38 -15.85 5.66
CA SER A 384 -10.54 -17.00 4.78
C SER A 384 -9.57 -17.02 3.60
N PHE A 385 -8.98 -15.88 3.25
CA PHE A 385 -7.97 -15.81 2.18
C PHE A 385 -6.61 -16.38 2.62
N GLY A 386 -6.31 -16.36 3.91
CA GLY A 386 -5.01 -16.68 4.47
C GLY A 386 -4.11 -15.45 4.56
N SER A 387 -2.80 -15.65 4.72
CA SER A 387 -1.83 -14.56 4.87
C SER A 387 -1.72 -13.71 3.61
N THR A 388 -1.78 -12.38 3.80
CA THR A 388 -1.63 -11.36 2.75
C THR A 388 -0.62 -10.31 3.20
N LEU A 389 0.26 -9.88 2.31
CA LEU A 389 1.34 -8.91 2.62
C LEU A 389 1.77 -8.12 1.37
N GLN A 390 2.57 -7.08 1.58
CA GLN A 390 3.21 -6.28 0.52
C GLN A 390 2.21 -5.66 -0.46
N ALA A 391 1.07 -5.20 0.05
CA ALA A 391 0.06 -4.58 -0.80
C ALA A 391 0.57 -3.23 -1.36
N ASN A 392 0.38 -3.04 -2.67
CA ASN A 392 0.61 -1.78 -3.33
C ASN A 392 -0.67 -1.30 -4.01
N VAL A 393 -0.92 0.00 -3.90
CA VAL A 393 -2.14 0.66 -4.36
C VAL A 393 -1.95 1.22 -5.77
N TRP A 394 -2.96 0.99 -6.61
CA TRP A 394 -3.12 1.69 -7.88
C TRP A 394 -4.46 2.45 -7.90
N TYR A 395 -4.44 3.65 -8.48
CA TYR A 395 -5.62 4.52 -8.68
C TYR A 395 -5.40 5.44 -9.88
N ARG A 396 -6.50 5.85 -10.50
CA ARG A 396 -6.52 6.82 -11.60
C ARG A 396 -6.52 8.27 -11.11
#